data_86cf9d89ae22431fd0fa3beb6dd0f5f3
#
_entry.id   86cf9d89ae22431fd0fa3beb6dd0f5f3
#
_cell.length_a   1.000
_cell.length_b   1.000
_cell.length_c   1.000
_cell.angle_alpha   90.00
_cell.angle_beta   90.00
_cell.angle_gamma   90.00
#
_symmetry.space_group_name_H-M   'P 1'
#
loop_
_entity.id
_entity.type
_entity.pdbx_description
1 polymer ?
#
loop_
_entity_poly.entity_id
_entity_poly.type
_entity_poly.pdbx_seq_one_letter_code
_entity_poly.pdbx_strand_id
1 'polypeptide(L)'
;MIVSAGNQETFTFAKSIGVGLVSSAINLTKICLFNRPEFILFIGSAGSYGNHKIFDIVESKNSSNIEMSFLENFSYTPIDNAVRIDTNLTKSEVVVNSSNYISTNQTLSKEFLQYNVELENMEFFSVLSVAKEFEIPAFGIFIVTNYTNEDAHNDFLKNHKIAMEKLTQYLIEKNIIKIKVEE
;
A
#
# COMPACT_ATOMS: atom_id res chain seq x y z
N MET A 1 -5.62 0.93 -14.56
CA MET A 1 -6.41 1.81 -13.66
C MET A 1 -5.57 2.15 -12.44
N ILE A 2 -5.55 3.42 -12.01
CA ILE A 2 -4.87 3.85 -10.78
C ILE A 2 -5.92 3.98 -9.67
N VAL A 3 -5.63 3.48 -8.48
CA VAL A 3 -6.47 3.54 -7.29
C VAL A 3 -5.69 4.02 -6.07
N SER A 4 -6.36 4.67 -5.12
CA SER A 4 -5.83 5.12 -3.84
C SER A 4 -6.87 4.90 -2.73
N ALA A 5 -6.45 4.99 -1.47
CA ALA A 5 -7.37 4.86 -0.35
C ALA A 5 -8.49 5.92 -0.36
N GLY A 6 -8.17 7.14 -0.77
CA GLY A 6 -9.08 8.29 -0.65
C GLY A 6 -8.86 9.05 0.65
N ASN A 7 -9.84 9.82 1.10
CA ASN A 7 -9.69 10.76 2.22
C ASN A 7 -8.52 11.72 1.99
N GLN A 8 -7.47 11.62 2.80
CA GLN A 8 -6.27 12.43 2.64
C GLN A 8 -5.44 12.02 1.40
N GLU A 9 -5.61 10.81 0.88
CA GLU A 9 -4.93 10.29 -0.31
C GLU A 9 -5.81 10.35 -1.56
N THR A 10 -6.43 11.51 -1.79
CA THR A 10 -7.27 11.76 -2.96
C THR A 10 -6.47 12.44 -4.06
N PHE A 11 -6.48 11.83 -5.25
CA PHE A 11 -5.81 12.32 -6.44
C PHE A 11 -6.82 12.47 -7.59
N THR A 12 -6.69 13.50 -8.41
CA THR A 12 -7.59 13.71 -9.57
C THR A 12 -7.47 12.63 -10.64
N PHE A 13 -6.35 11.92 -10.67
CA PHE A 13 -6.04 10.87 -11.63
C PHE A 13 -6.20 9.44 -11.06
N ALA A 14 -6.54 9.28 -9.79
CA ALA A 14 -6.75 7.98 -9.14
C ALA A 14 -8.19 7.85 -8.62
N LYS A 15 -8.71 6.63 -8.67
CA LYS A 15 -10.03 6.32 -8.12
C LYS A 15 -9.92 5.92 -6.67
N SER A 16 -10.64 6.61 -5.79
CA SER A 16 -10.68 6.26 -4.36
C SER A 16 -11.46 4.95 -4.15
N ILE A 17 -10.87 4.03 -3.38
CA ILE A 17 -11.46 2.72 -3.06
C ILE A 17 -11.85 2.56 -1.60
N GLY A 18 -11.58 3.55 -0.75
CA GLY A 18 -11.87 3.52 0.70
C GLY A 18 -10.65 3.11 1.53
N VAL A 19 -10.65 3.54 2.78
CA VAL A 19 -9.59 3.27 3.76
C VAL A 19 -9.85 1.94 4.45
N GLY A 20 -8.77 1.16 4.62
CA GLY A 20 -8.75 -0.11 5.34
C GLY A 20 -9.17 -1.31 4.48
N LEU A 21 -8.92 -2.50 5.03
CA LEU A 21 -9.05 -3.78 4.31
C LEU A 21 -10.45 -4.02 3.74
N VAL A 22 -11.48 -3.80 4.55
CA VAL A 22 -12.86 -4.13 4.16
C VAL A 22 -13.40 -3.17 3.10
N SER A 23 -13.23 -1.86 3.32
CA SER A 23 -13.74 -0.84 2.39
C SER A 23 -13.07 -0.94 1.02
N SER A 24 -11.75 -1.08 1.01
CA SER A 24 -10.99 -1.21 -0.24
C SER A 24 -11.35 -2.48 -1.01
N ALA A 25 -11.50 -3.62 -0.32
CA ALA A 25 -11.93 -4.86 -0.95
C ALA A 25 -13.32 -4.73 -1.60
N ILE A 26 -14.31 -4.23 -0.85
CA ILE A 26 -15.69 -4.08 -1.34
C ILE A 26 -15.75 -3.15 -2.57
N ASN A 27 -15.11 -1.99 -2.48
CA ASN A 27 -15.21 -1.00 -3.54
C ASN A 27 -14.42 -1.41 -4.78
N LEU A 28 -13.23 -2.00 -4.61
CA LEU A 28 -12.45 -2.50 -5.73
C LEU A 28 -13.15 -3.67 -6.43
N THR A 29 -13.77 -4.59 -5.68
CA THR A 29 -14.59 -5.67 -6.24
C THR A 29 -15.72 -5.13 -7.11
N LYS A 30 -16.46 -4.11 -6.63
CA LYS A 30 -17.50 -3.47 -7.44
C LYS A 30 -16.93 -2.90 -8.75
N ILE A 31 -15.76 -2.23 -8.66
CA ILE A 31 -15.10 -1.68 -9.85
C ILE A 31 -14.75 -2.79 -10.84
N CYS A 32 -14.14 -3.87 -10.37
CA CYS A 32 -13.71 -4.99 -11.23
C CYS A 32 -14.89 -5.71 -11.89
N LEU A 33 -16.03 -5.82 -11.20
CA LEU A 33 -17.26 -6.41 -11.76
C LEU A 33 -17.85 -5.59 -12.92
N PHE A 34 -17.81 -4.26 -12.82
CA PHE A 34 -18.46 -3.40 -13.82
C PHE A 34 -17.50 -2.86 -14.89
N ASN A 35 -16.21 -2.73 -14.55
CA ASN A 35 -15.21 -2.12 -15.43
C ASN A 35 -13.88 -2.88 -15.28
N ARG A 36 -13.84 -4.14 -15.71
CA ARG A 36 -12.63 -4.96 -15.59
C ARG A 36 -11.40 -4.23 -16.16
N PRO A 37 -10.52 -3.65 -15.34
CA PRO A 37 -9.36 -2.92 -15.83
C PRO A 37 -8.29 -3.88 -16.34
N GLU A 38 -7.47 -3.44 -17.31
CA GLU A 38 -6.34 -4.22 -17.84
C GLU A 38 -5.24 -4.43 -16.78
N PHE A 39 -5.08 -3.48 -15.86
CA PHE A 39 -4.18 -3.58 -14.70
C PHE A 39 -4.68 -2.66 -13.58
N ILE A 40 -4.22 -2.94 -12.35
CA ILE A 40 -4.46 -2.10 -11.18
C ILE A 40 -3.12 -1.61 -10.64
N LEU A 41 -3.00 -0.28 -10.48
CA LEU A 41 -1.91 0.37 -9.76
C LEU A 41 -2.49 1.00 -8.50
N PHE A 42 -2.08 0.51 -7.34
CA PHE A 42 -2.35 1.17 -6.06
C PHE A 42 -1.27 2.20 -5.78
N ILE A 43 -1.67 3.40 -5.34
CA ILE A 43 -0.75 4.45 -4.89
C ILE A 43 -1.17 4.95 -3.51
N GLY A 44 -0.20 5.18 -2.63
CA GLY A 44 -0.49 5.67 -1.29
C GLY A 44 0.75 5.86 -0.43
N SER A 45 0.52 6.24 0.82
CA SER A 45 1.56 6.28 1.84
C SER A 45 1.79 4.92 2.49
N ALA A 46 2.96 4.78 3.11
CA ALA A 46 3.29 3.63 3.93
C ALA A 46 4.14 4.01 5.14
N GLY A 47 4.01 3.25 6.22
CA GLY A 47 4.93 3.25 7.33
C GLY A 47 6.10 2.30 7.07
N SER A 48 7.31 2.66 7.52
CA SER A 48 8.51 1.83 7.38
C SER A 48 8.83 1.09 8.68
N TYR A 49 9.07 -0.20 8.57
CA TYR A 49 9.59 -1.01 9.69
C TYR A 49 11.09 -0.77 9.96
N GLY A 50 11.77 0.01 9.11
CA GLY A 50 13.16 0.47 9.35
C GLY A 50 14.09 0.42 8.14
N ASN A 51 13.78 -0.34 7.09
CA ASN A 51 14.64 -0.48 5.91
C ASN A 51 14.55 0.70 4.94
N HIS A 52 13.46 1.46 4.98
CA HIS A 52 13.22 2.60 4.09
C HIS A 52 13.13 3.90 4.90
N LYS A 53 13.62 5.00 4.32
CA LYS A 53 13.61 6.33 4.92
C LYS A 53 12.34 7.10 4.54
N ILE A 54 12.02 8.12 5.32
CA ILE A 54 10.94 9.08 5.00
C ILE A 54 11.17 9.64 3.60
N PHE A 55 10.10 9.61 2.79
CA PHE A 55 10.05 9.99 1.38
C PHE A 55 10.71 9.03 0.38
N ASP A 56 11.23 7.88 0.81
CA ASP A 56 11.59 6.84 -0.15
C ASP A 56 10.33 6.38 -0.89
N ILE A 57 10.49 6.15 -2.20
CA ILE A 57 9.43 5.60 -3.04
C ILE A 57 9.74 4.14 -3.30
N VAL A 58 8.77 3.28 -2.99
CA VAL A 58 8.92 1.84 -3.02
C VAL A 58 7.81 1.21 -3.84
N GLU A 59 8.19 0.35 -4.77
CA GLU A 59 7.23 -0.48 -5.52
C GLU A 59 7.05 -1.83 -4.84
N SER A 60 5.86 -2.42 -4.98
CA SER A 60 5.59 -3.79 -4.51
C SER A 60 4.54 -4.48 -5.35
N LYS A 61 4.67 -5.80 -5.46
CA LYS A 61 3.65 -6.73 -5.96
C LYS A 61 3.32 -7.83 -4.95
N ASN A 62 3.80 -7.66 -3.73
CA ASN A 62 3.66 -8.63 -2.64
C ASN A 62 3.04 -7.93 -1.41
N SER A 63 2.08 -8.58 -0.80
CA SER A 63 1.49 -8.07 0.45
C SER A 63 1.23 -9.20 1.43
N SER A 64 1.22 -8.86 2.71
CA SER A 64 0.81 -9.76 3.79
C SER A 64 -0.27 -9.11 4.65
N ASN A 65 -0.99 -9.94 5.40
CA ASN A 65 -1.85 -9.51 6.48
C ASN A 65 -1.44 -10.27 7.74
N ILE A 66 -0.41 -9.77 8.39
CA ILE A 66 0.18 -10.32 9.62
C ILE A 66 -0.15 -9.38 10.76
N GLU A 67 -0.78 -9.92 11.80
CA GLU A 67 -1.10 -9.22 13.04
C GLU A 67 0.08 -9.28 14.02
N MET A 68 0.24 -8.24 14.86
CA MET A 68 1.25 -8.22 15.93
C MET A 68 1.15 -9.44 16.85
N SER A 69 -0.07 -9.86 17.19
CA SER A 69 -0.33 -11.04 18.02
C SER A 69 0.23 -12.33 17.43
N PHE A 70 0.34 -12.42 16.09
CA PHE A 70 0.97 -13.54 15.42
C PHE A 70 2.49 -13.53 15.65
N LEU A 71 3.14 -12.37 15.54
CA LEU A 71 4.59 -12.24 15.78
C LEU A 71 4.98 -12.59 17.20
N GLU A 72 4.12 -12.26 18.16
CA GLU A 72 4.32 -12.58 19.59
C GLU A 72 3.83 -13.98 19.98
N ASN A 73 3.41 -14.82 19.02
CA ASN A 73 2.89 -16.17 19.25
C ASN A 73 1.63 -16.22 20.11
N PHE A 74 0.82 -15.17 20.13
CA PHE A 74 -0.49 -15.14 20.80
C PHE A 74 -1.65 -15.51 19.88
N SER A 75 -1.40 -15.65 18.58
CA SER A 75 -2.40 -16.08 17.61
C SER A 75 -1.79 -16.90 16.48
N TYR A 76 -2.63 -17.61 15.77
CA TYR A 76 -2.29 -18.26 14.51
C TYR A 76 -3.39 -18.00 13.48
N THR A 77 -3.08 -18.14 12.21
CA THR A 77 -4.07 -18.05 11.15
C THR A 77 -4.20 -19.38 10.41
N PRO A 78 -5.45 -19.86 10.15
CA PRO A 78 -5.70 -21.06 9.35
C PRO A 78 -5.82 -20.74 7.84
N ILE A 79 -5.67 -19.48 7.44
CA ILE A 79 -5.80 -19.03 6.05
C ILE A 79 -4.48 -18.44 5.54
N ASP A 80 -4.33 -18.36 4.22
CA ASP A 80 -3.20 -17.68 3.60
C ASP A 80 -3.22 -16.19 3.97
N ASN A 81 -2.16 -15.73 4.58
CA ASN A 81 -1.97 -14.35 4.99
C ASN A 81 -0.95 -13.58 4.15
N ALA A 82 -0.62 -14.11 2.98
CA ALA A 82 0.25 -13.48 2.01
C ALA A 82 -0.34 -13.60 0.60
N VAL A 83 -0.14 -12.57 -0.21
CA VAL A 83 -0.57 -12.53 -1.60
C VAL A 83 0.56 -11.97 -2.46
N ARG A 84 0.79 -12.61 -3.59
CA ARG A 84 1.71 -12.18 -4.63
C ARG A 84 0.98 -12.16 -5.97
N ILE A 85 1.22 -11.12 -6.75
CA ILE A 85 0.79 -11.05 -8.15
C ILE A 85 1.98 -11.34 -9.05
N ASP A 86 1.83 -12.34 -9.90
CA ASP A 86 2.84 -12.60 -10.95
C ASP A 86 2.64 -11.57 -12.08
N THR A 87 3.50 -10.57 -12.09
CA THR A 87 3.44 -9.47 -13.04
C THR A 87 4.83 -8.94 -13.37
N ASN A 88 5.00 -8.47 -14.60
CA ASN A 88 6.21 -7.79 -15.09
C ASN A 88 6.14 -6.27 -14.93
N LEU A 89 5.07 -5.72 -14.35
CA LEU A 89 4.88 -4.28 -14.15
C LEU A 89 5.88 -3.70 -13.14
N THR A 90 6.38 -4.52 -12.22
CA THR A 90 7.48 -4.19 -11.32
C THR A 90 8.38 -5.41 -11.06
N LYS A 91 9.66 -5.15 -10.79
CA LYS A 91 10.63 -6.17 -10.38
C LYS A 91 10.83 -6.22 -8.87
N SER A 92 10.19 -5.33 -8.13
CA SER A 92 10.34 -5.25 -6.68
C SER A 92 9.78 -6.49 -6.00
N GLU A 93 10.51 -7.00 -5.02
CA GLU A 93 10.11 -8.11 -4.16
C GLU A 93 9.81 -7.66 -2.72
N VAL A 94 9.78 -6.36 -2.46
CA VAL A 94 9.38 -5.78 -1.17
C VAL A 94 7.98 -6.29 -0.80
N VAL A 95 7.79 -6.66 0.46
CA VAL A 95 6.50 -7.07 1.01
C VAL A 95 5.93 -5.93 1.85
N VAL A 96 4.68 -5.58 1.59
CA VAL A 96 3.91 -4.58 2.35
C VAL A 96 2.88 -5.31 3.21
N ASN A 97 2.97 -5.17 4.53
CA ASN A 97 1.93 -5.66 5.42
C ASN A 97 0.72 -4.74 5.38
N SER A 98 -0.47 -5.29 5.43
CA SER A 98 -1.70 -4.50 5.53
C SER A 98 -2.50 -4.91 6.75
N SER A 99 -2.85 -3.93 7.57
CA SER A 99 -3.68 -4.07 8.75
C SER A 99 -4.59 -2.85 8.92
N ASN A 100 -5.72 -3.01 9.59
CA ASN A 100 -6.56 -1.86 9.99
C ASN A 100 -5.99 -1.10 11.19
N TYR A 101 -4.83 -1.49 11.68
CA TYR A 101 -4.14 -0.87 12.81
C TYR A 101 -2.79 -0.31 12.37
N ILE A 102 -2.41 0.83 12.92
CA ILE A 102 -1.12 1.47 12.72
C ILE A 102 -0.18 1.00 13.83
N SER A 103 1.00 0.53 13.45
CA SER A 103 2.01 0.08 14.41
C SER A 103 2.69 1.27 15.08
N THR A 104 2.71 1.29 16.42
CA THR A 104 3.28 2.38 17.23
C THR A 104 4.40 1.96 18.16
N ASN A 105 4.82 0.69 18.08
CA ASN A 105 5.92 0.14 18.88
C ASN A 105 7.07 -0.29 17.97
N GLN A 106 8.15 0.47 17.95
CA GLN A 106 9.29 0.24 17.07
C GLN A 106 9.97 -1.11 17.30
N THR A 107 10.04 -1.58 18.55
CA THR A 107 10.70 -2.86 18.87
C THR A 107 9.93 -4.02 18.28
N LEU A 108 8.61 -4.08 18.49
CA LEU A 108 7.76 -5.12 17.93
C LEU A 108 7.65 -5.00 16.40
N SER A 109 7.55 -3.78 15.89
CA SER A 109 7.48 -3.52 14.45
C SER A 109 8.69 -4.04 13.69
N LYS A 110 9.88 -3.97 14.28
CA LYS A 110 11.11 -4.50 13.65
C LYS A 110 11.10 -6.02 13.48
N GLU A 111 10.26 -6.75 14.21
CA GLU A 111 10.12 -8.19 14.03
C GLU A 111 9.55 -8.54 12.65
N PHE A 112 8.76 -7.65 12.02
CA PHE A 112 8.32 -7.83 10.64
C PHE A 112 9.48 -7.99 9.66
N LEU A 113 10.62 -7.33 9.90
CA LEU A 113 11.81 -7.43 9.05
C LEU A 113 12.40 -8.86 9.02
N GLN A 114 12.19 -9.66 10.06
CA GLN A 114 12.63 -11.07 10.09
C GLN A 114 11.83 -11.93 9.11
N TYR A 115 10.64 -11.47 8.72
CA TYR A 115 9.78 -12.10 7.71
C TYR A 115 9.92 -11.45 6.32
N ASN A 116 10.93 -10.58 6.11
CA ASN A 116 11.13 -9.78 4.90
C ASN A 116 9.96 -8.85 4.57
N VAL A 117 9.21 -8.44 5.58
CA VAL A 117 8.15 -7.44 5.47
C VAL A 117 8.73 -6.08 5.85
N GLU A 118 8.68 -5.11 4.94
CA GLU A 118 9.48 -3.89 5.05
C GLU A 118 8.62 -2.64 5.30
N LEU A 119 7.37 -2.67 4.86
CA LEU A 119 6.43 -1.56 4.95
C LEU A 119 5.08 -2.00 5.53
N GLU A 120 4.32 -1.04 6.06
CA GLU A 120 2.90 -1.22 6.37
C GLU A 120 2.02 -0.20 5.64
N ASN A 121 0.82 -0.65 5.33
CA ASN A 121 -0.24 0.12 4.71
C ASN A 121 -1.59 -0.45 5.17
N MET A 122 -2.72 0.17 4.88
CA MET A 122 -4.01 -0.31 5.36
C MET A 122 -4.85 -1.02 4.29
N GLU A 123 -4.46 -1.04 3.01
CA GLU A 123 -5.30 -1.46 1.88
C GLU A 123 -4.69 -2.52 0.97
N PHE A 124 -3.37 -2.55 0.83
CA PHE A 124 -2.72 -3.21 -0.29
C PHE A 124 -2.94 -4.72 -0.35
N PHE A 125 -3.05 -5.40 0.81
CA PHE A 125 -3.42 -6.82 0.84
C PHE A 125 -4.79 -7.06 0.19
N SER A 126 -5.77 -6.21 0.48
CA SER A 126 -7.09 -6.28 -0.14
C SER A 126 -7.04 -5.99 -1.63
N VAL A 127 -6.22 -5.01 -2.04
CA VAL A 127 -6.05 -4.67 -3.47
C VAL A 127 -5.49 -5.85 -4.24
N LEU A 128 -4.42 -6.47 -3.75
CA LEU A 128 -3.82 -7.62 -4.41
C LEU A 128 -4.73 -8.86 -4.34
N SER A 129 -5.45 -9.07 -3.24
CA SER A 129 -6.39 -10.20 -3.11
C SER A 129 -7.53 -10.10 -4.13
N VAL A 130 -8.12 -8.92 -4.27
CA VAL A 130 -9.15 -8.67 -5.29
C VAL A 130 -8.57 -8.82 -6.70
N ALA A 131 -7.40 -8.24 -6.96
CA ALA A 131 -6.74 -8.35 -8.26
C ALA A 131 -6.47 -9.82 -8.65
N LYS A 132 -6.01 -10.63 -7.69
CA LYS A 132 -5.76 -12.07 -7.87
C LYS A 132 -7.05 -12.82 -8.21
N GLU A 133 -8.15 -12.55 -7.48
CA GLU A 133 -9.45 -13.18 -7.72
C GLU A 133 -10.00 -12.89 -9.12
N PHE A 134 -9.76 -11.67 -9.63
CA PHE A 134 -10.17 -11.28 -10.98
C PHE A 134 -9.11 -11.54 -12.06
N GLU A 135 -7.97 -12.14 -11.71
CA GLU A 135 -6.84 -12.39 -12.63
C GLU A 135 -6.37 -11.10 -13.33
N ILE A 136 -6.32 -9.99 -12.59
CA ILE A 136 -5.89 -8.69 -13.10
C ILE A 136 -4.45 -8.41 -12.63
N PRO A 137 -3.50 -8.10 -13.52
CA PRO A 137 -2.17 -7.66 -13.13
C PRO A 137 -2.22 -6.45 -12.20
N ALA A 138 -1.52 -6.50 -11.06
CA ALA A 138 -1.55 -5.43 -10.09
C ALA A 138 -0.20 -5.23 -9.39
N PHE A 139 0.06 -3.99 -8.99
CA PHE A 139 1.20 -3.61 -8.14
C PHE A 139 0.89 -2.32 -7.40
N GLY A 140 1.73 -1.97 -6.43
CA GLY A 140 1.63 -0.73 -5.66
C GLY A 140 2.88 0.13 -5.79
N ILE A 141 2.70 1.44 -5.67
CA ILE A 141 3.77 2.43 -5.50
C ILE A 141 3.47 3.21 -4.23
N PHE A 142 4.39 3.16 -3.28
CA PHE A 142 4.25 3.75 -1.96
C PHE A 142 5.30 4.83 -1.75
N ILE A 143 4.93 5.85 -0.97
CA ILE A 143 5.88 6.79 -0.42
C ILE A 143 5.89 6.66 1.11
N VAL A 144 7.07 6.55 1.69
CA VAL A 144 7.22 6.43 3.14
C VAL A 144 6.93 7.76 3.81
N THR A 145 5.97 7.78 4.74
CA THR A 145 5.57 8.99 5.49
C THR A 145 6.02 8.98 6.93
N ASN A 146 6.22 7.80 7.51
CA ASN A 146 6.52 7.62 8.93
C ASN A 146 7.27 6.32 9.18
N TYR A 147 7.91 6.25 10.34
CA TYR A 147 8.33 4.98 10.94
C TYR A 147 7.20 4.43 11.80
N THR A 148 7.24 3.13 12.08
CA THR A 148 6.27 2.40 12.91
C THR A 148 6.64 2.47 14.39
N ASN A 149 6.65 3.68 14.94
CA ASN A 149 7.00 4.00 16.32
C ASN A 149 5.91 4.86 16.98
N GLU A 150 6.16 5.33 18.19
CA GLU A 150 5.23 6.18 18.96
C GLU A 150 4.83 7.47 18.24
N ASP A 151 5.66 7.98 17.34
CA ASP A 151 5.39 9.21 16.58
C ASP A 151 4.73 8.94 15.22
N ALA A 152 4.38 7.70 14.89
CA ALA A 152 3.90 7.30 13.56
C ALA A 152 2.79 8.20 13.01
N HIS A 153 1.78 8.52 13.84
CA HIS A 153 0.66 9.36 13.42
C HIS A 153 1.07 10.83 13.22
N ASN A 154 1.89 11.37 14.12
CA ASN A 154 2.38 12.75 14.03
C ASN A 154 3.28 12.95 12.81
N ASP A 155 4.17 11.99 12.55
CA ASP A 155 5.04 11.99 11.37
C ASP A 155 4.23 11.88 10.08
N PHE A 156 3.21 11.01 10.05
CA PHE A 156 2.29 10.94 8.92
C PHE A 156 1.65 12.30 8.64
N LEU A 157 1.03 12.93 9.63
CA LEU A 157 0.37 14.24 9.46
C LEU A 157 1.34 15.33 8.99
N LYS A 158 2.56 15.35 9.53
CA LYS A 158 3.60 16.30 9.18
C LYS A 158 4.10 16.14 7.75
N ASN A 159 4.29 14.89 7.33
CA ASN A 159 4.97 14.57 6.07
C ASN A 159 3.99 14.39 4.91
N HIS A 160 2.70 14.11 5.19
CA HIS A 160 1.73 13.65 4.22
C HIS A 160 1.62 14.55 2.98
N LYS A 161 1.48 15.87 3.15
CA LYS A 161 1.33 16.79 2.02
C LYS A 161 2.54 16.73 1.06
N ILE A 162 3.74 16.80 1.62
CA ILE A 162 4.99 16.74 0.84
C ILE A 162 5.12 15.36 0.18
N ALA A 163 4.74 14.31 0.88
CA ALA A 163 4.76 12.95 0.35
C ALA A 163 3.85 12.81 -0.88
N MET A 164 2.62 13.32 -0.82
CA MET A 164 1.69 13.25 -1.96
C MET A 164 2.20 14.05 -3.18
N GLU A 165 2.82 15.21 -2.95
CA GLU A 165 3.45 16.00 -4.00
C GLU A 165 4.62 15.23 -4.66
N LYS A 166 5.51 14.64 -3.84
CA LYS A 166 6.65 13.83 -4.33
C LYS A 166 6.19 12.56 -5.07
N LEU A 167 5.17 11.87 -4.56
CA LEU A 167 4.61 10.70 -5.23
C LEU A 167 4.02 11.07 -6.58
N THR A 168 3.27 12.17 -6.66
CA THR A 168 2.72 12.69 -7.92
C THR A 168 3.83 13.03 -8.91
N GLN A 169 4.87 13.73 -8.47
CA GLN A 169 6.02 14.06 -9.30
C GLN A 169 6.72 12.81 -9.85
N TYR A 170 6.94 11.81 -9.01
CA TYR A 170 7.50 10.52 -9.42
C TYR A 170 6.67 9.84 -10.52
N LEU A 171 5.33 9.83 -10.37
CA LEU A 171 4.45 9.23 -11.37
C LEU A 171 4.52 9.95 -12.72
N ILE A 172 4.70 11.28 -12.70
CA ILE A 172 4.93 12.10 -13.92
C ILE A 172 6.26 11.75 -14.57
N GLU A 173 7.35 11.75 -13.80
CA GLU A 173 8.71 11.44 -14.27
C GLU A 173 8.81 10.02 -14.88
N LYS A 174 8.05 9.08 -14.32
CA LYS A 174 7.94 7.72 -14.85
C LYS A 174 6.96 7.59 -16.03
N ASN A 175 6.34 8.68 -16.47
CA ASN A 175 5.31 8.69 -17.53
C ASN A 175 4.11 7.78 -17.24
N ILE A 176 3.82 7.52 -15.96
CA ILE A 176 2.64 6.75 -15.52
C ILE A 176 1.39 7.61 -15.65
N ILE A 177 1.50 8.90 -15.34
CA ILE A 177 0.43 9.88 -15.50
C ILE A 177 0.92 11.05 -16.36
N LYS A 178 -0.03 11.70 -17.04
CA LYS A 178 0.19 12.97 -17.74
C LYS A 178 -0.67 14.04 -17.10
N ILE A 179 -0.07 15.14 -16.65
CA ILE A 179 -0.84 16.31 -16.26
C ILE A 179 -1.22 17.04 -17.55
N LYS A 180 -2.52 17.24 -17.79
CA LYS A 180 -2.96 18.21 -18.77
C LYS A 180 -2.58 19.59 -18.23
N VAL A 181 -1.64 20.27 -18.85
CA VAL A 181 -1.47 21.71 -18.67
C VAL A 181 -2.70 22.31 -19.36
N GLU A 182 -3.64 22.86 -18.59
CA GLU A 182 -4.68 23.71 -19.16
C GLU A 182 -3.97 24.98 -19.67
N GLU A 183 -4.01 25.19 -20.99
CA GLU A 183 -3.59 26.41 -21.65
C GLU A 183 -4.57 27.55 -21.38
#